data_4cfa903b2b84d1787be43f455ce06513
#
_entry.id   4cfa903b2b84d1787be43f455ce06513
#
_cell.length_a   1.000
_cell.length_b   1.000
_cell.length_c   1.000
_cell.angle_alpha   90.00
_cell.angle_beta   90.00
_cell.angle_gamma   90.00
#
_symmetry.space_group_name_H-M   'P 1'
#
loop_
_entity.id
_entity.type
_entity.pdbx_description
1 polymer ?
#
loop_
_entity_poly.entity_id
_entity_poly.type
_entity_poly.pdbx_seq_one_letter_code
_entity_poly.pdbx_strand_id
1 'polypeptide(L)'
;MSRQTQAIIHADALLHNFKALAALAPSSQSMAVVKADAYGHGAVNVARILQHVSSRFAVAIIEEAIALRDAGISAPIVVLEGAHQAKECQMAFQHNCTLVMHCEEQLTWLESCPEQQRPHIWLKVDSGMHRLGFALSDIEGITARYNHLLSEQTVIVTHFACADDVDNNFTNTQIDAFNQVASKLGLPTSVANSPATVNWPASRNAWNRLGVGVYGGAVSTSQNLDIEIYPAMTLRSSVLAVRTIPAGEGIGYGQTWVASKPSKIATVGIGYADGYPRHCKNGTPVMIRGKRAYLAGRVSMDMITIDVTHIDNVAVGDEVELWGQNVPIQEVAANADTIDYELMTRVSQRVPRIVKYL
;
A
#
# COMPACT_ATOMS: atom_id res chain seq x y z
N MET A 1 15.63 5.12 22.19
CA MET A 1 16.46 5.15 20.96
C MET A 1 17.01 6.57 20.81
N SER A 2 18.31 6.71 20.47
CA SER A 2 18.94 8.04 20.33
C SER A 2 18.55 8.77 19.03
N ARG A 3 18.23 8.03 17.96
CA ARG A 3 17.86 8.58 16.65
C ARG A 3 16.37 8.92 16.63
N GLN A 4 16.06 10.15 16.20
CA GLN A 4 14.68 10.69 16.15
C GLN A 4 13.91 10.34 14.86
N THR A 5 14.55 9.63 13.91
CA THR A 5 13.90 9.20 12.66
C THR A 5 12.92 8.08 12.96
N GLN A 6 11.63 8.30 12.69
CA GLN A 6 10.53 7.42 13.07
C GLN A 6 9.39 7.51 12.05
N ALA A 7 8.69 6.39 11.85
CA ALA A 7 7.40 6.34 11.18
C ALA A 7 6.31 6.21 12.26
N ILE A 8 5.55 7.27 12.46
CA ILE A 8 4.42 7.28 13.39
C ILE A 8 3.21 6.71 12.66
N ILE A 9 2.66 5.62 13.18
CA ILE A 9 1.50 4.94 12.61
C ILE A 9 0.26 5.36 13.41
N HIS A 10 -0.68 6.01 12.73
CA HIS A 10 -1.90 6.54 13.32
C HIS A 10 -3.01 5.47 13.29
N ALA A 11 -3.26 4.82 14.42
CA ALA A 11 -4.24 3.73 14.52
C ALA A 11 -5.65 4.19 14.17
N ASP A 12 -6.04 5.39 14.62
CA ASP A 12 -7.38 5.93 14.36
C ASP A 12 -7.57 6.28 12.88
N ALA A 13 -6.52 6.75 12.17
CA ALA A 13 -6.58 6.98 10.74
C ALA A 13 -6.79 5.66 9.97
N LEU A 14 -6.08 4.58 10.34
CA LEU A 14 -6.28 3.24 9.76
C LEU A 14 -7.72 2.76 9.95
N LEU A 15 -8.25 2.88 11.17
CA LEU A 15 -9.63 2.47 11.50
C LEU A 15 -10.66 3.32 10.75
N HIS A 16 -10.47 4.64 10.73
CA HIS A 16 -11.35 5.56 10.01
C HIS A 16 -11.36 5.25 8.52
N ASN A 17 -10.20 5.20 7.88
CA ASN A 17 -10.08 4.98 6.45
C ASN A 17 -10.71 3.64 6.03
N PHE A 18 -10.43 2.56 6.78
CA PHE A 18 -11.04 1.27 6.49
C PHE A 18 -12.56 1.32 6.58
N LYS A 19 -13.11 1.91 7.65
CA LYS A 19 -14.57 2.04 7.85
C LYS A 19 -15.22 2.92 6.79
N ALA A 20 -14.61 4.06 6.45
CA ALA A 20 -15.11 4.97 5.43
C ALA A 20 -15.19 4.29 4.05
N LEU A 21 -14.13 3.58 3.67
CA LEU A 21 -14.11 2.81 2.41
C LEU A 21 -15.11 1.66 2.41
N ALA A 22 -15.21 0.90 3.50
CA ALA A 22 -16.17 -0.20 3.62
C ALA A 22 -17.63 0.29 3.58
N ALA A 23 -17.92 1.46 4.14
CA ALA A 23 -19.25 2.07 4.14
C ALA A 23 -19.76 2.45 2.73
N LEU A 24 -18.87 2.63 1.75
CA LEU A 24 -19.27 2.84 0.36
C LEU A 24 -19.94 1.60 -0.26
N ALA A 25 -19.77 0.42 0.32
CA ALA A 25 -20.30 -0.84 -0.19
C ALA A 25 -20.91 -1.68 0.96
N PRO A 26 -21.99 -1.24 1.60
CA PRO A 26 -22.53 -1.85 2.82
C PRO A 26 -23.07 -3.27 2.62
N SER A 27 -23.40 -3.67 1.40
CA SER A 27 -23.84 -5.03 1.04
C SER A 27 -22.66 -5.97 0.73
N SER A 28 -21.44 -5.44 0.64
CA SER A 28 -20.22 -6.20 0.34
C SER A 28 -19.44 -6.48 1.63
N GLN A 29 -18.65 -7.54 1.62
CA GLN A 29 -17.62 -7.73 2.63
C GLN A 29 -16.34 -7.01 2.21
N SER A 30 -15.64 -6.42 3.19
CA SER A 30 -14.38 -5.73 2.94
C SER A 30 -13.23 -6.42 3.67
N MET A 31 -12.10 -6.58 2.96
CA MET A 31 -10.86 -7.08 3.54
C MET A 31 -9.76 -6.04 3.49
N ALA A 32 -8.94 -5.99 4.53
CA ALA A 32 -7.74 -5.15 4.53
C ALA A 32 -6.58 -5.86 3.83
N VAL A 33 -5.97 -5.19 2.85
CA VAL A 33 -4.76 -5.68 2.17
C VAL A 33 -3.55 -5.20 2.96
N VAL A 34 -2.83 -6.15 3.55
CA VAL A 34 -1.69 -5.90 4.46
C VAL A 34 -0.36 -6.45 3.93
N LYS A 35 -0.27 -6.70 2.61
CA LYS A 35 0.96 -7.12 1.93
C LYS A 35 2.05 -6.06 2.00
N ALA A 36 3.29 -6.45 1.72
CA ALA A 36 4.48 -5.59 1.77
C ALA A 36 4.60 -4.88 3.12
N ASP A 37 4.53 -5.65 4.20
CA ASP A 37 4.53 -5.16 5.59
C ASP A 37 3.46 -4.09 5.84
N ALA A 38 2.21 -4.36 5.36
CA ALA A 38 1.10 -3.40 5.38
C ALA A 38 1.47 -2.06 4.74
N TYR A 39 1.97 -2.12 3.50
CA TYR A 39 2.47 -0.93 2.78
C TYR A 39 3.52 -0.17 3.62
N GLY A 40 4.41 -0.91 4.29
CA GLY A 40 5.46 -0.34 5.12
C GLY A 40 5.04 0.15 6.50
N HIS A 41 3.78 -0.04 6.91
CA HIS A 41 3.25 0.41 8.21
C HIS A 41 3.46 -0.59 9.35
N GLY A 42 3.93 -1.81 9.05
CA GLY A 42 4.06 -2.90 10.03
C GLY A 42 2.83 -3.81 10.05
N ALA A 43 2.86 -4.91 9.28
CA ALA A 43 1.71 -5.78 9.02
C ALA A 43 1.05 -6.32 10.30
N VAL A 44 1.85 -6.74 11.27
CA VAL A 44 1.34 -7.28 12.55
C VAL A 44 0.57 -6.21 13.33
N ASN A 45 1.10 -4.99 13.42
CA ASN A 45 0.45 -3.90 14.13
C ASN A 45 -0.84 -3.48 13.45
N VAL A 46 -0.81 -3.33 12.12
CA VAL A 46 -2.00 -2.99 11.32
C VAL A 46 -3.07 -4.07 11.43
N ALA A 47 -2.69 -5.36 11.34
CA ALA A 47 -3.62 -6.46 11.50
C ALA A 47 -4.28 -6.46 12.89
N ARG A 48 -3.52 -6.22 13.96
CA ARG A 48 -4.06 -6.08 15.32
C ARG A 48 -5.05 -4.92 15.47
N ILE A 49 -4.77 -3.78 14.81
CA ILE A 49 -5.65 -2.62 14.82
C ILE A 49 -6.96 -2.94 14.06
N LEU A 50 -6.86 -3.59 12.89
CA LEU A 50 -8.00 -3.77 12.00
C LEU A 50 -8.79 -5.07 12.21
N GLN A 51 -8.31 -6.05 13.00
CA GLN A 51 -8.93 -7.37 13.14
C GLN A 51 -10.38 -7.36 13.65
N HIS A 52 -10.81 -6.28 14.30
CA HIS A 52 -12.18 -6.15 14.80
C HIS A 52 -13.16 -5.50 13.81
N VAL A 53 -12.63 -4.97 12.69
CA VAL A 53 -13.42 -4.29 11.65
C VAL A 53 -13.25 -4.91 10.27
N SER A 54 -12.11 -5.53 10.00
CA SER A 54 -11.85 -6.27 8.76
C SER A 54 -12.27 -7.73 8.91
N SER A 55 -13.14 -8.19 8.03
CA SER A 55 -13.60 -9.60 8.05
C SER A 55 -12.54 -10.60 7.61
N ARG A 56 -11.50 -10.12 6.91
CA ARG A 56 -10.43 -10.93 6.34
C ARG A 56 -9.21 -10.05 6.04
N PHE A 57 -8.02 -10.64 6.01
CA PHE A 57 -6.80 -9.97 5.52
C PHE A 57 -6.38 -10.52 4.17
N ALA A 58 -5.65 -9.72 3.39
CA ALA A 58 -5.02 -10.18 2.15
C ALA A 58 -3.52 -9.81 2.16
N VAL A 59 -2.70 -10.77 1.80
CA VAL A 59 -1.23 -10.65 1.67
C VAL A 59 -0.80 -11.04 0.25
N ALA A 60 0.45 -10.77 -0.13
CA ALA A 60 0.96 -11.18 -1.43
C ALA A 60 1.34 -12.67 -1.44
N ILE A 61 2.18 -13.09 -0.52
CA ILE A 61 2.86 -14.39 -0.48
C ILE A 61 2.60 -15.12 0.84
N ILE A 62 2.84 -16.43 0.85
CA ILE A 62 2.52 -17.29 2.01
C ILE A 62 3.35 -16.92 3.25
N GLU A 63 4.58 -16.47 3.10
CA GLU A 63 5.45 -16.06 4.20
C GLU A 63 4.88 -14.88 4.98
N GLU A 64 4.23 -13.92 4.31
CA GLU A 64 3.54 -12.82 4.99
C GLU A 64 2.35 -13.33 5.81
N ALA A 65 1.62 -14.33 5.31
CA ALA A 65 0.53 -14.96 6.04
C ALA A 65 1.04 -15.69 7.28
N ILE A 66 2.13 -16.46 7.16
CA ILE A 66 2.75 -17.18 8.27
C ILE A 66 3.21 -16.18 9.35
N ALA A 67 3.88 -15.09 8.97
CA ALA A 67 4.30 -14.07 9.92
C ALA A 67 3.13 -13.47 10.72
N LEU A 68 1.96 -13.28 10.09
CA LEU A 68 0.74 -12.85 10.79
C LEU A 68 0.22 -13.95 11.73
N ARG A 69 0.25 -15.23 11.33
CA ARG A 69 -0.14 -16.36 12.17
C ARG A 69 0.76 -16.50 13.41
N ASP A 70 2.08 -16.40 13.21
CA ASP A 70 3.08 -16.46 14.30
C ASP A 70 2.89 -15.31 15.30
N ALA A 71 2.37 -14.17 14.84
CA ALA A 71 2.00 -13.03 15.68
C ALA A 71 0.62 -13.16 16.36
N GLY A 72 -0.09 -14.30 16.17
CA GLY A 72 -1.38 -14.62 16.81
C GLY A 72 -2.60 -14.04 16.06
N ILE A 73 -2.47 -13.59 14.82
CA ILE A 73 -3.64 -13.16 14.02
C ILE A 73 -4.42 -14.38 13.56
N SER A 74 -5.67 -14.54 14.05
CA SER A 74 -6.54 -15.68 13.74
C SER A 74 -7.51 -15.41 12.58
N ALA A 75 -7.75 -14.15 12.21
CA ALA A 75 -8.66 -13.79 11.12
C ALA A 75 -8.27 -14.49 9.79
N PRO A 76 -9.25 -14.85 8.92
CA PRO A 76 -8.96 -15.48 7.63
C PRO A 76 -7.98 -14.64 6.78
N ILE A 77 -7.08 -15.31 6.06
CA ILE A 77 -6.07 -14.66 5.21
C ILE A 77 -6.17 -15.18 3.79
N VAL A 78 -6.13 -14.27 2.82
CA VAL A 78 -6.06 -14.57 1.37
C VAL A 78 -4.65 -14.26 0.87
N VAL A 79 -4.01 -15.23 0.23
CA VAL A 79 -2.71 -15.10 -0.43
C VAL A 79 -2.95 -14.78 -1.91
N LEU A 80 -2.67 -13.53 -2.30
CA LEU A 80 -3.10 -12.96 -3.60
C LEU A 80 -2.30 -13.47 -4.81
N GLU A 81 -1.08 -13.93 -4.61
CA GLU A 81 -0.24 -14.50 -5.66
C GLU A 81 -0.37 -16.03 -5.76
N GLY A 82 -1.15 -16.63 -4.84
CA GLY A 82 -1.33 -18.08 -4.80
C GLY A 82 -0.07 -18.80 -4.31
N ALA A 83 0.10 -20.04 -4.75
CA ALA A 83 1.27 -20.84 -4.42
C ALA A 83 2.37 -20.62 -5.46
N HIS A 84 3.61 -20.41 -5.01
CA HIS A 84 4.80 -20.37 -5.87
C HIS A 84 5.45 -21.74 -6.01
N GLN A 85 5.09 -22.69 -5.12
CA GLN A 85 5.58 -24.07 -5.14
C GLN A 85 4.49 -25.01 -4.62
N ALA A 86 4.49 -26.27 -5.06
CA ALA A 86 3.48 -27.25 -4.68
C ALA A 86 3.32 -27.42 -3.15
N LYS A 87 4.43 -27.36 -2.38
CA LYS A 87 4.39 -27.47 -0.91
C LYS A 87 3.58 -26.39 -0.24
N GLU A 88 3.43 -25.22 -0.87
CA GLU A 88 2.71 -24.08 -0.28
C GLU A 88 1.20 -24.32 -0.23
N CYS A 89 0.65 -25.22 -1.07
CA CYS A 89 -0.74 -25.63 -0.93
C CYS A 89 -1.00 -26.27 0.43
N GLN A 90 -0.13 -27.19 0.87
CA GLN A 90 -0.25 -27.80 2.18
C GLN A 90 0.04 -26.81 3.32
N MET A 91 1.02 -25.93 3.14
CA MET A 91 1.31 -24.86 4.11
C MET A 91 0.09 -23.93 4.28
N ALA A 92 -0.57 -23.54 3.19
CA ALA A 92 -1.77 -22.72 3.25
C ALA A 92 -2.90 -23.40 4.02
N PHE A 93 -3.09 -24.69 3.83
CA PHE A 93 -4.04 -25.47 4.64
C PHE A 93 -3.67 -25.44 6.13
N GLN A 94 -2.42 -25.75 6.48
CA GLN A 94 -1.93 -25.80 7.87
C GLN A 94 -2.10 -24.45 8.59
N HIS A 95 -1.93 -23.33 7.85
CA HIS A 95 -2.06 -21.98 8.38
C HIS A 95 -3.45 -21.36 8.16
N ASN A 96 -4.44 -22.13 7.72
CA ASN A 96 -5.80 -21.66 7.43
C ASN A 96 -5.81 -20.42 6.53
N CYS A 97 -5.12 -20.51 5.38
CA CYS A 97 -5.06 -19.48 4.36
C CYS A 97 -5.84 -19.90 3.13
N THR A 98 -6.41 -18.94 2.41
CA THR A 98 -7.03 -19.12 1.09
C THR A 98 -6.01 -18.74 0.03
N LEU A 99 -5.83 -19.55 -1.02
CA LEU A 99 -4.93 -19.25 -2.13
C LEU A 99 -5.68 -18.71 -3.34
N VAL A 100 -5.13 -17.69 -4.00
CA VAL A 100 -5.66 -17.17 -5.26
C VAL A 100 -4.94 -17.88 -6.42
N MET A 101 -5.60 -18.84 -7.08
CA MET A 101 -5.05 -19.58 -8.20
C MET A 101 -5.22 -18.82 -9.52
N HIS A 102 -4.18 -18.76 -10.31
CA HIS A 102 -4.14 -17.96 -11.53
C HIS A 102 -3.57 -18.68 -12.77
N CYS A 103 -3.16 -19.93 -12.63
CA CYS A 103 -2.69 -20.80 -13.71
C CYS A 103 -3.00 -22.27 -13.39
N GLU A 104 -3.01 -23.11 -14.43
CA GLU A 104 -3.32 -24.55 -14.29
C GLU A 104 -2.27 -25.30 -13.46
N GLU A 105 -1.02 -24.87 -13.50
CA GLU A 105 0.04 -25.49 -12.71
C GLU A 105 -0.27 -25.44 -11.20
N GLN A 106 -0.76 -24.30 -10.70
CA GLN A 106 -1.18 -24.17 -9.31
C GLN A 106 -2.36 -25.08 -8.96
N LEU A 107 -3.32 -25.26 -9.88
CA LEU A 107 -4.45 -26.18 -9.69
C LEU A 107 -3.97 -27.63 -9.65
N THR A 108 -3.01 -28.00 -10.50
CA THR A 108 -2.37 -29.34 -10.49
C THR A 108 -1.63 -29.59 -9.17
N TRP A 109 -0.94 -28.58 -8.62
CA TRP A 109 -0.31 -28.70 -7.30
C TRP A 109 -1.35 -28.91 -6.19
N LEU A 110 -2.45 -28.19 -6.25
CA LEU A 110 -3.55 -28.36 -5.28
C LEU A 110 -4.20 -29.76 -5.41
N GLU A 111 -4.40 -30.23 -6.63
CA GLU A 111 -4.96 -31.56 -6.91
C GLU A 111 -4.07 -32.68 -6.34
N SER A 112 -2.76 -32.50 -6.37
CA SER A 112 -1.78 -33.43 -5.79
C SER A 112 -1.81 -33.51 -4.26
N CYS A 113 -2.41 -32.50 -3.58
CA CYS A 113 -2.58 -32.55 -2.13
C CYS A 113 -3.71 -33.52 -1.74
N PRO A 114 -3.58 -34.26 -0.61
CA PRO A 114 -4.71 -35.01 -0.05
C PRO A 114 -5.93 -34.12 0.11
N GLU A 115 -7.11 -34.62 -0.25
CA GLU A 115 -8.35 -33.85 -0.29
C GLU A 115 -8.62 -33.12 1.05
N GLN A 116 -8.39 -33.79 2.17
CA GLN A 116 -8.62 -33.26 3.53
C GLN A 116 -7.56 -32.21 3.94
N GLN A 117 -6.53 -32.00 3.12
CA GLN A 117 -5.44 -31.03 3.36
C GLN A 117 -5.40 -29.95 2.28
N ARG A 118 -6.47 -29.77 1.52
CA ARG A 118 -6.58 -28.72 0.51
C ARG A 118 -7.09 -27.42 1.16
N PRO A 119 -6.42 -26.29 0.95
CA PRO A 119 -6.93 -24.98 1.39
C PRO A 119 -8.11 -24.55 0.52
N HIS A 120 -8.90 -23.60 0.99
CA HIS A 120 -9.86 -22.90 0.14
C HIS A 120 -9.12 -22.11 -0.95
N ILE A 121 -9.75 -21.99 -2.11
CA ILE A 121 -9.17 -21.27 -3.24
C ILE A 121 -10.12 -20.22 -3.80
N TRP A 122 -9.52 -19.17 -4.35
CA TRP A 122 -10.12 -18.21 -5.25
C TRP A 122 -9.53 -18.40 -6.64
N LEU A 123 -10.32 -18.16 -7.70
CA LEU A 123 -9.82 -18.23 -9.08
C LEU A 123 -9.65 -16.83 -9.64
N LYS A 124 -8.43 -16.51 -10.05
CA LYS A 124 -8.13 -15.23 -10.66
C LYS A 124 -8.25 -15.29 -12.18
N VAL A 125 -9.01 -14.34 -12.72
CA VAL A 125 -9.14 -14.12 -14.16
C VAL A 125 -8.50 -12.81 -14.58
N ASP A 126 -7.94 -12.78 -15.78
CA ASP A 126 -7.39 -11.56 -16.38
C ASP A 126 -8.45 -10.91 -17.25
N SER A 127 -8.96 -9.78 -16.78
CA SER A 127 -9.95 -8.96 -17.50
C SER A 127 -9.31 -7.82 -18.31
N GLY A 128 -7.97 -7.81 -18.47
CA GLY A 128 -7.27 -6.82 -19.27
C GLY A 128 -6.05 -6.16 -18.61
N MET A 129 -5.67 -6.55 -17.37
CA MET A 129 -4.43 -6.06 -16.75
C MET A 129 -3.17 -6.77 -17.27
N HIS A 130 -3.31 -7.99 -17.79
CA HIS A 130 -2.27 -8.82 -18.40
C HIS A 130 -1.04 -9.07 -17.50
N ARG A 131 -1.31 -9.34 -16.22
CA ARG A 131 -0.27 -9.65 -15.24
C ARG A 131 -0.36 -11.08 -14.70
N LEU A 132 -1.51 -11.49 -14.19
CA LEU A 132 -1.81 -12.82 -13.67
C LEU A 132 -3.30 -13.11 -13.86
N GLY A 133 -3.67 -14.36 -14.08
CA GLY A 133 -5.05 -14.82 -14.19
C GLY A 133 -5.27 -15.71 -15.40
N PHE A 134 -6.28 -16.54 -15.32
CA PHE A 134 -6.78 -17.29 -16.47
C PHE A 134 -7.39 -16.33 -17.50
N ALA A 135 -7.26 -16.63 -18.77
CA ALA A 135 -7.97 -15.88 -19.81
C ALA A 135 -9.50 -16.00 -19.60
N LEU A 136 -10.23 -14.92 -19.89
CA LEU A 136 -11.70 -14.93 -19.78
C LEU A 136 -12.34 -16.02 -20.66
N SER A 137 -11.75 -16.34 -21.82
CA SER A 137 -12.18 -17.43 -22.72
C SER A 137 -12.06 -18.82 -22.10
N ASP A 138 -11.12 -19.01 -21.18
CA ASP A 138 -10.72 -20.34 -20.71
C ASP A 138 -11.38 -20.71 -19.38
N ILE A 139 -11.84 -19.73 -18.61
CA ILE A 139 -12.29 -19.93 -17.23
C ILE A 139 -13.46 -20.90 -17.10
N GLU A 140 -14.40 -20.92 -18.06
CA GLU A 140 -15.52 -21.88 -18.06
C GLU A 140 -14.98 -23.33 -18.20
N GLY A 141 -14.00 -23.55 -19.07
CA GLY A 141 -13.34 -24.85 -19.23
C GLY A 141 -12.51 -25.24 -18.00
N ILE A 142 -11.82 -24.28 -17.40
CA ILE A 142 -11.04 -24.46 -16.15
C ILE A 142 -11.97 -24.85 -14.99
N THR A 143 -13.04 -24.12 -14.77
CA THR A 143 -13.99 -24.41 -13.69
C THR A 143 -14.68 -25.75 -13.88
N ALA A 144 -14.99 -26.15 -15.12
CA ALA A 144 -15.57 -27.44 -15.40
C ALA A 144 -14.56 -28.59 -15.13
N ARG A 145 -13.30 -28.44 -15.56
CA ARG A 145 -12.24 -29.43 -15.36
C ARG A 145 -11.88 -29.64 -13.91
N TYR A 146 -11.75 -28.57 -13.16
CA TYR A 146 -11.32 -28.58 -11.77
C TYR A 146 -12.48 -28.37 -10.79
N ASN A 147 -13.72 -28.70 -11.20
CA ASN A 147 -14.92 -28.51 -10.36
C ASN A 147 -14.80 -29.18 -8.99
N HIS A 148 -14.12 -30.32 -8.90
CA HIS A 148 -13.87 -31.05 -7.67
C HIS A 148 -12.93 -30.34 -6.67
N LEU A 149 -12.24 -29.27 -7.09
CA LEU A 149 -11.42 -28.39 -6.23
C LEU A 149 -12.20 -27.16 -5.76
N LEU A 150 -13.36 -26.88 -6.34
CA LEU A 150 -14.16 -25.71 -6.02
C LEU A 150 -15.12 -26.00 -4.86
N SER A 151 -15.50 -24.94 -4.15
CA SER A 151 -16.49 -24.99 -3.08
C SER A 151 -17.35 -23.73 -3.09
N GLU A 152 -18.37 -23.67 -2.26
CA GLU A 152 -19.21 -22.48 -2.05
C GLU A 152 -18.41 -21.25 -1.56
N GLN A 153 -17.21 -21.46 -1.02
CA GLN A 153 -16.29 -20.40 -0.62
C GLN A 153 -15.37 -19.94 -1.73
N THR A 154 -15.40 -20.57 -2.89
CA THR A 154 -14.61 -20.15 -4.06
C THR A 154 -15.14 -18.81 -4.57
N VAL A 155 -14.22 -17.88 -4.83
CA VAL A 155 -14.52 -16.53 -5.33
C VAL A 155 -13.78 -16.34 -6.66
N ILE A 156 -14.45 -15.74 -7.63
CA ILE A 156 -13.81 -15.30 -8.88
C ILE A 156 -13.27 -13.89 -8.67
N VAL A 157 -11.98 -13.69 -8.94
CA VAL A 157 -11.32 -12.41 -8.68
C VAL A 157 -10.62 -11.87 -9.91
N THR A 158 -10.68 -10.55 -10.11
CA THR A 158 -9.87 -9.83 -11.09
C THR A 158 -9.20 -8.61 -10.48
N HIS A 159 -8.43 -7.86 -11.27
CA HIS A 159 -7.79 -6.61 -10.83
C HIS A 159 -7.80 -5.58 -11.94
N PHE A 160 -8.04 -4.32 -11.59
CA PHE A 160 -8.12 -3.21 -12.53
C PHE A 160 -6.77 -2.55 -12.78
N ALA A 161 -6.57 -2.11 -14.00
CA ALA A 161 -5.37 -1.42 -14.42
C ALA A 161 -5.40 0.11 -14.12
N CYS A 162 -6.59 0.72 -14.23
CA CYS A 162 -6.75 2.18 -14.25
C CYS A 162 -7.90 2.67 -13.33
N ALA A 163 -8.17 1.97 -12.19
CA ALA A 163 -9.34 2.29 -11.36
C ALA A 163 -9.23 3.63 -10.62
N ASP A 164 -8.05 4.20 -10.48
CA ASP A 164 -7.76 5.51 -9.92
C ASP A 164 -8.03 6.66 -10.91
N ASP A 165 -7.94 6.39 -12.21
CA ASP A 165 -8.17 7.35 -13.28
C ASP A 165 -9.64 7.34 -13.72
N VAL A 166 -10.41 8.29 -13.21
CA VAL A 166 -11.87 8.41 -13.47
C VAL A 166 -12.21 8.80 -14.90
N ASP A 167 -11.27 9.40 -15.62
CA ASP A 167 -11.45 9.81 -17.02
C ASP A 167 -11.13 8.68 -18.01
N ASN A 168 -10.53 7.59 -17.52
CA ASN A 168 -10.15 6.42 -18.32
C ASN A 168 -11.26 5.35 -18.30
N ASN A 169 -11.97 5.19 -19.41
CA ASN A 169 -13.07 4.24 -19.50
C ASN A 169 -12.65 2.75 -19.50
N PHE A 170 -11.35 2.45 -19.47
CA PHE A 170 -10.88 1.07 -19.52
C PHE A 170 -11.35 0.22 -18.32
N THR A 171 -11.55 0.84 -17.17
CA THR A 171 -12.12 0.14 -15.99
C THR A 171 -13.53 -0.38 -16.26
N ASN A 172 -14.41 0.38 -16.94
CA ASN A 172 -15.72 -0.13 -17.37
C ASN A 172 -15.60 -1.30 -18.35
N THR A 173 -14.66 -1.23 -19.31
CA THR A 173 -14.39 -2.33 -20.22
C THR A 173 -13.99 -3.61 -19.47
N GLN A 174 -13.15 -3.49 -18.43
CA GLN A 174 -12.77 -4.63 -17.58
C GLN A 174 -13.94 -5.16 -16.76
N ILE A 175 -14.82 -4.30 -16.23
CA ILE A 175 -16.03 -4.68 -15.48
C ILE A 175 -16.97 -5.48 -16.39
N ASP A 176 -17.26 -4.95 -17.57
CA ASP A 176 -18.19 -5.59 -18.53
C ASP A 176 -17.68 -6.95 -18.98
N ALA A 177 -16.41 -7.03 -19.39
CA ALA A 177 -15.80 -8.28 -19.82
C ALA A 177 -15.78 -9.33 -18.69
N PHE A 178 -15.46 -8.91 -17.45
CA PHE A 178 -15.49 -9.79 -16.28
C PHE A 178 -16.91 -10.29 -15.99
N ASN A 179 -17.91 -9.40 -15.97
CA ASN A 179 -19.29 -9.72 -15.62
C ASN A 179 -19.93 -10.68 -16.61
N GLN A 180 -19.60 -10.60 -17.91
CA GLN A 180 -20.07 -11.55 -18.94
C GLN A 180 -19.70 -13.00 -18.62
N VAL A 181 -18.54 -13.20 -18.03
CA VAL A 181 -18.04 -14.54 -17.68
C VAL A 181 -18.48 -14.93 -16.26
N ALA A 182 -18.33 -14.06 -15.30
CA ALA A 182 -18.64 -14.34 -13.89
C ALA A 182 -20.11 -14.69 -13.67
N SER A 183 -21.03 -14.06 -14.43
CA SER A 183 -22.48 -14.35 -14.35
C SER A 183 -22.84 -15.79 -14.72
N LYS A 184 -22.06 -16.44 -15.58
CA LYS A 184 -22.27 -17.83 -15.99
C LYS A 184 -21.80 -18.84 -14.93
N LEU A 185 -20.80 -18.44 -14.12
CA LEU A 185 -20.20 -19.33 -13.13
C LEU A 185 -21.01 -19.40 -11.82
N GLY A 186 -21.86 -18.41 -11.54
CA GLY A 186 -22.69 -18.37 -10.34
C GLY A 186 -21.93 -18.33 -9.02
N LEU A 187 -20.64 -18.00 -9.05
CA LEU A 187 -19.76 -17.91 -7.88
C LEU A 187 -19.66 -16.46 -7.37
N PRO A 188 -19.42 -16.25 -6.07
CA PRO A 188 -19.13 -14.93 -5.52
C PRO A 188 -17.94 -14.27 -6.24
N THR A 189 -17.91 -12.93 -6.28
CA THR A 189 -16.89 -12.19 -7.00
C THR A 189 -16.17 -11.16 -6.14
N SER A 190 -14.90 -10.88 -6.50
CA SER A 190 -14.08 -9.86 -5.88
C SER A 190 -13.35 -9.06 -6.96
N VAL A 191 -13.81 -7.84 -7.22
CA VAL A 191 -13.33 -7.02 -8.35
C VAL A 191 -12.63 -5.76 -7.83
N ALA A 192 -13.30 -5.00 -6.93
CA ALA A 192 -12.83 -3.71 -6.46
C ALA A 192 -11.57 -3.79 -5.57
N ASN A 193 -10.57 -2.97 -5.90
CA ASN A 193 -9.53 -2.47 -5.01
C ASN A 193 -9.98 -1.15 -4.36
N SER A 194 -9.14 -0.45 -3.57
CA SER A 194 -9.51 0.83 -2.95
C SER A 194 -9.98 1.88 -3.97
N PRO A 195 -9.23 2.17 -5.06
CA PRO A 195 -9.69 3.10 -6.09
C PRO A 195 -11.04 2.70 -6.71
N ALA A 196 -11.22 1.42 -7.04
CA ALA A 196 -12.46 0.96 -7.63
C ALA A 196 -13.64 1.03 -6.64
N THR A 197 -13.41 0.76 -5.37
CA THR A 197 -14.43 0.91 -4.32
C THR A 197 -14.93 2.36 -4.23
N VAL A 198 -14.05 3.34 -4.45
CA VAL A 198 -14.41 4.76 -4.44
C VAL A 198 -15.08 5.17 -5.74
N ASN A 199 -14.43 4.94 -6.88
CA ASN A 199 -14.77 5.56 -8.15
C ASN A 199 -15.77 4.76 -9.01
N TRP A 200 -15.89 3.44 -8.79
CA TRP A 200 -16.62 2.53 -9.69
C TRP A 200 -17.65 1.69 -8.93
N PRO A 201 -18.83 2.24 -8.56
CA PRO A 201 -19.86 1.53 -7.78
C PRO A 201 -20.25 0.16 -8.37
N ALA A 202 -20.27 0.02 -9.70
CA ALA A 202 -20.57 -1.24 -10.37
C ALA A 202 -19.56 -2.37 -10.10
N SER A 203 -18.40 -2.05 -9.54
CA SER A 203 -17.36 -3.02 -9.15
C SER A 203 -17.51 -3.56 -7.73
N ARG A 204 -18.41 -2.99 -6.92
CA ARG A 204 -18.62 -3.36 -5.51
C ARG A 204 -19.44 -4.64 -5.43
N ASN A 205 -18.75 -5.77 -5.41
CA ASN A 205 -19.34 -7.11 -5.44
C ASN A 205 -19.29 -7.79 -4.06
N ALA A 206 -19.25 -9.14 -3.99
CA ALA A 206 -19.25 -9.86 -2.72
C ALA A 206 -18.08 -9.45 -1.81
N TRP A 207 -16.90 -9.19 -2.39
CA TRP A 207 -15.68 -8.84 -1.65
C TRP A 207 -14.97 -7.63 -2.24
N ASN A 208 -14.66 -6.62 -1.42
CA ASN A 208 -13.77 -5.51 -1.77
C ASN A 208 -12.42 -5.66 -1.06
N ARG A 209 -11.34 -5.33 -1.78
CA ARG A 209 -9.94 -5.45 -1.32
C ARG A 209 -9.38 -4.06 -1.05
N LEU A 210 -9.50 -3.60 0.20
CA LEU A 210 -9.11 -2.27 0.62
C LEU A 210 -7.60 -2.26 0.96
N GLY A 211 -6.82 -1.59 0.11
CA GLY A 211 -5.37 -1.46 0.24
C GLY A 211 -4.97 0.00 0.46
N VAL A 212 -4.44 0.66 -0.56
CA VAL A 212 -3.81 1.98 -0.48
C VAL A 212 -4.63 3.04 0.25
N GLY A 213 -5.94 3.06 0.07
CA GLY A 213 -6.81 4.02 0.75
C GLY A 213 -6.85 3.84 2.27
N VAL A 214 -6.64 2.61 2.78
CA VAL A 214 -6.53 2.36 4.23
C VAL A 214 -5.33 3.09 4.83
N TYR A 215 -4.28 3.26 4.04
CA TYR A 215 -3.02 3.88 4.45
C TYR A 215 -2.94 5.39 4.17
N GLY A 216 -4.00 5.97 3.61
CA GLY A 216 -4.00 7.40 3.26
C GLY A 216 -3.41 7.73 1.90
N GLY A 217 -3.17 6.70 1.07
CA GLY A 217 -2.70 6.90 -0.29
C GLY A 217 -3.82 7.32 -1.25
N ALA A 218 -3.43 7.78 -2.44
CA ALA A 218 -4.35 8.27 -3.46
C ALA A 218 -5.29 7.17 -3.96
N VAL A 219 -6.59 7.44 -3.96
CA VAL A 219 -7.63 6.53 -4.44
C VAL A 219 -8.33 7.03 -5.69
N SER A 220 -8.05 8.25 -6.12
CA SER A 220 -8.64 8.87 -7.31
C SER A 220 -7.76 9.98 -7.83
N THR A 221 -7.84 10.22 -9.14
CA THR A 221 -7.31 11.43 -9.78
C THR A 221 -8.23 12.65 -9.54
N SER A 222 -9.50 12.41 -9.18
CA SER A 222 -10.44 13.48 -8.78
C SER A 222 -10.09 14.04 -7.40
N GLN A 223 -10.15 15.36 -7.27
CA GLN A 223 -9.98 16.05 -5.99
C GLN A 223 -11.28 16.13 -5.15
N ASN A 224 -12.42 15.85 -5.76
CA ASN A 224 -13.73 15.88 -5.10
C ASN A 224 -14.14 14.45 -4.73
N LEU A 225 -13.70 13.99 -3.57
CA LEU A 225 -14.12 12.71 -3.02
C LEU A 225 -15.24 12.93 -1.99
N ASP A 226 -16.25 12.07 -2.02
CA ASP A 226 -17.34 12.05 -1.02
C ASP A 226 -16.91 11.43 0.31
N ILE A 227 -15.62 11.09 0.46
CA ILE A 227 -15.05 10.51 1.67
C ILE A 227 -13.76 11.22 2.07
N GLU A 228 -13.52 11.30 3.36
CA GLU A 228 -12.26 11.77 3.91
C GLU A 228 -11.31 10.58 4.16
N ILE A 229 -10.09 10.68 3.66
CA ILE A 229 -9.01 9.71 3.86
C ILE A 229 -7.85 10.41 4.53
N TYR A 230 -7.42 9.91 5.68
CA TYR A 230 -6.35 10.50 6.48
C TYR A 230 -5.03 9.77 6.29
N PRO A 231 -3.87 10.48 6.29
CA PRO A 231 -2.56 9.83 6.29
C PRO A 231 -2.42 8.91 7.51
N ALA A 232 -2.15 7.62 7.26
CA ALA A 232 -1.94 6.65 8.33
C ALA A 232 -0.50 6.61 8.84
N MET A 233 0.44 7.24 8.12
CA MET A 233 1.84 7.35 8.51
C MET A 233 2.30 8.81 8.49
N THR A 234 2.97 9.24 9.55
CA THR A 234 3.85 10.41 9.52
C THR A 234 5.30 9.94 9.59
N LEU A 235 6.07 10.19 8.52
CA LEU A 235 7.52 10.02 8.54
C LEU A 235 8.17 11.29 9.05
N ARG A 236 8.93 11.19 10.14
CA ARG A 236 9.60 12.32 10.76
C ARG A 236 11.05 12.02 11.10
N SER A 237 11.82 13.07 11.24
CA SER A 237 13.20 13.06 11.74
C SER A 237 13.49 14.34 12.50
N SER A 238 14.76 14.65 12.76
CA SER A 238 15.16 15.87 13.43
C SER A 238 16.37 16.54 12.79
N VAL A 239 16.50 17.84 13.05
CA VAL A 239 17.67 18.64 12.66
C VAL A 239 18.90 18.18 13.43
N LEU A 240 19.99 17.89 12.72
CA LEU A 240 21.30 17.51 13.27
C LEU A 240 22.27 18.69 13.32
N ALA A 241 22.17 19.62 12.39
CA ALA A 241 23.03 20.80 12.30
C ALA A 241 22.31 21.93 11.57
N VAL A 242 22.65 23.16 11.92
CA VAL A 242 22.23 24.37 11.20
C VAL A 242 23.45 25.19 10.88
N ARG A 243 23.55 25.71 9.67
CA ARG A 243 24.65 26.58 9.22
C ARG A 243 24.15 27.64 8.27
N THR A 244 24.83 28.75 8.22
CA THR A 244 24.65 29.78 7.20
C THR A 244 25.73 29.62 6.16
N ILE A 245 25.35 29.65 4.87
CA ILE A 245 26.27 29.64 3.72
C ILE A 245 26.11 30.94 2.97
N PRO A 246 27.19 31.48 2.38
CA PRO A 246 27.15 32.70 1.57
C PRO A 246 26.45 32.46 0.22
N ALA A 247 26.02 33.54 -0.42
CA ALA A 247 25.53 33.47 -1.80
C ALA A 247 26.61 32.91 -2.75
N GLY A 248 26.20 32.12 -3.73
CA GLY A 248 27.08 31.46 -4.70
C GLY A 248 27.62 30.10 -4.27
N GLU A 249 27.47 29.70 -3.00
CA GLU A 249 27.89 28.37 -2.55
C GLU A 249 26.84 27.28 -2.86
N GLY A 250 27.35 26.13 -3.29
CA GLY A 250 26.52 24.95 -3.59
C GLY A 250 26.44 23.96 -2.42
N ILE A 251 25.38 23.16 -2.36
CA ILE A 251 25.13 22.17 -1.31
C ILE A 251 25.19 20.74 -1.84
N GLY A 252 25.85 19.88 -1.05
CA GLY A 252 25.81 18.43 -1.18
C GLY A 252 26.46 17.89 -2.46
N TYR A 253 26.16 16.64 -2.77
CA TYR A 253 26.70 15.93 -3.92
C TYR A 253 26.31 16.60 -5.25
N GLY A 254 27.32 16.96 -6.05
CA GLY A 254 27.15 17.59 -7.35
C GLY A 254 26.65 19.03 -7.30
N GLN A 255 26.54 19.62 -6.08
CA GLN A 255 26.16 21.03 -5.86
C GLN A 255 24.93 21.46 -6.69
N THR A 256 23.90 20.60 -6.69
CA THR A 256 22.70 20.78 -7.53
C THR A 256 21.78 21.91 -7.05
N TRP A 257 22.03 22.44 -5.86
CA TRP A 257 21.38 23.64 -5.32
C TRP A 257 22.46 24.64 -4.93
N VAL A 258 22.30 25.88 -5.38
CA VAL A 258 23.24 26.97 -5.13
C VAL A 258 22.49 28.10 -4.44
N ALA A 259 23.05 28.64 -3.36
CA ALA A 259 22.47 29.74 -2.61
C ALA A 259 22.46 31.03 -3.44
N SER A 260 21.30 31.60 -3.73
CA SER A 260 21.16 32.89 -4.45
C SER A 260 21.40 34.10 -3.54
N LYS A 261 21.37 33.91 -2.23
CA LYS A 261 21.62 34.87 -1.16
C LYS A 261 22.20 34.12 0.05
N PRO A 262 22.75 34.83 1.06
CA PRO A 262 23.12 34.15 2.31
C PRO A 262 21.94 33.33 2.85
N SER A 263 22.14 32.02 2.96
CA SER A 263 21.08 31.05 3.21
C SER A 263 21.35 30.22 4.46
N LYS A 264 20.31 29.99 5.28
CA LYS A 264 20.36 29.15 6.46
C LYS A 264 19.91 27.74 6.09
N ILE A 265 20.80 26.77 6.26
CA ILE A 265 20.59 25.37 5.86
C ILE A 265 20.55 24.51 7.10
N ALA A 266 19.51 23.69 7.21
CA ALA A 266 19.42 22.65 8.23
C ALA A 266 19.74 21.27 7.59
N THR A 267 20.56 20.49 8.28
CA THR A 267 20.82 19.08 7.98
C THR A 267 19.91 18.22 8.81
N VAL A 268 19.15 17.33 8.21
CA VAL A 268 18.17 16.45 8.85
C VAL A 268 18.62 14.99 8.78
N GLY A 269 18.43 14.24 9.85
CA GLY A 269 18.92 12.88 10.05
C GLY A 269 18.11 11.79 9.37
N ILE A 270 17.81 11.93 8.08
CA ILE A 270 17.13 10.93 7.25
C ILE A 270 17.69 10.96 5.83
N GLY A 271 17.83 9.80 5.21
CA GLY A 271 18.31 9.69 3.84
C GLY A 271 17.78 8.45 3.12
N TYR A 272 18.39 8.09 1.97
CA TYR A 272 17.86 7.01 1.15
C TYR A 272 18.04 5.61 1.79
N ALA A 273 18.96 5.43 2.74
CA ALA A 273 19.06 4.19 3.52
C ALA A 273 17.90 4.00 4.51
N ASP A 274 17.17 5.07 4.81
CA ASP A 274 15.93 5.05 5.61
C ASP A 274 14.68 4.84 4.73
N GLY A 275 14.86 4.90 3.40
CA GLY A 275 13.78 4.82 2.43
C GLY A 275 13.31 6.17 1.89
N TYR A 276 13.91 7.30 2.31
CA TYR A 276 13.58 8.60 1.71
C TYR A 276 14.12 8.66 0.26
N PRO A 277 13.31 9.05 -0.73
CA PRO A 277 13.67 8.85 -2.13
C PRO A 277 14.90 9.66 -2.56
N ARG A 278 15.89 8.95 -3.13
CA ARG A 278 17.11 9.56 -3.68
C ARG A 278 16.85 10.54 -4.83
N HIS A 279 15.72 10.34 -5.53
CA HIS A 279 15.31 11.09 -6.71
C HIS A 279 14.53 12.37 -6.39
N CYS A 280 14.21 12.64 -5.13
CA CYS A 280 13.57 13.90 -4.75
C CYS A 280 14.33 15.10 -5.34
N LYS A 281 13.59 15.97 -6.02
CA LYS A 281 14.10 17.20 -6.63
C LYS A 281 14.30 18.27 -5.55
N ASN A 282 15.18 19.24 -5.84
CA ASN A 282 15.22 20.50 -5.07
C ASN A 282 13.81 21.10 -5.03
N GLY A 283 13.42 21.62 -3.87
CA GLY A 283 12.07 22.15 -3.69
C GLY A 283 11.05 21.13 -3.16
N THR A 284 11.41 19.85 -2.97
CA THR A 284 10.54 18.89 -2.29
C THR A 284 10.20 19.40 -0.88
N PRO A 285 8.92 19.51 -0.50
CA PRO A 285 8.51 20.11 0.76
C PRO A 285 8.78 19.21 1.96
N VAL A 286 9.02 19.85 3.08
CA VAL A 286 9.01 19.29 4.43
C VAL A 286 8.34 20.29 5.37
N MET A 287 7.92 19.85 6.56
CA MET A 287 7.38 20.75 7.59
C MET A 287 8.33 20.80 8.77
N ILE A 288 8.65 22.01 9.22
CA ILE A 288 9.44 22.28 10.42
C ILE A 288 8.88 23.50 11.16
N ARG A 289 8.70 23.40 12.48
CA ARG A 289 8.16 24.50 13.32
C ARG A 289 6.85 25.10 12.75
N GLY A 290 5.97 24.27 12.18
CA GLY A 290 4.70 24.71 11.59
C GLY A 290 4.83 25.50 10.28
N LYS A 291 6.01 25.53 9.65
CA LYS A 291 6.27 26.21 8.39
C LYS A 291 6.85 25.23 7.36
N ARG A 292 6.48 25.38 6.10
CA ARG A 292 7.09 24.61 5.00
C ARG A 292 8.53 25.06 4.80
N ALA A 293 9.44 24.11 4.67
CA ALA A 293 10.80 24.25 4.18
C ALA A 293 11.00 23.31 2.99
N TYR A 294 12.11 23.44 2.29
CA TYR A 294 12.30 22.75 1.02
C TYR A 294 13.66 22.10 0.94
N LEU A 295 13.68 20.91 0.33
CA LEU A 295 14.92 20.18 0.02
C LEU A 295 15.86 21.04 -0.79
N ALA A 296 17.09 21.15 -0.34
CA ALA A 296 18.19 21.90 -0.98
C ALA A 296 19.40 20.99 -1.15
N GLY A 297 19.70 20.59 -2.40
CA GLY A 297 20.74 19.62 -2.73
C GLY A 297 20.22 18.17 -2.80
N ARG A 298 21.11 17.25 -3.14
CA ARG A 298 20.77 15.83 -3.30
C ARG A 298 20.64 15.11 -1.99
N VAL A 299 19.66 14.22 -1.89
CA VAL A 299 19.50 13.28 -0.77
C VAL A 299 20.74 12.40 -0.66
N SER A 300 21.33 12.35 0.55
CA SER A 300 22.45 11.48 0.91
C SER A 300 21.98 10.17 1.52
N MET A 301 22.91 9.27 1.88
CA MET A 301 22.56 7.96 2.45
C MET A 301 21.77 8.10 3.75
N ASP A 302 22.21 8.98 4.64
CA ASP A 302 21.69 9.10 6.01
C ASP A 302 21.16 10.51 6.33
N MET A 303 21.26 11.46 5.42
CA MET A 303 20.93 12.86 5.66
C MET A 303 20.32 13.53 4.43
N ILE A 304 19.48 14.53 4.69
CA ILE A 304 19.05 15.51 3.70
C ILE A 304 19.41 16.91 4.19
N THR A 305 19.46 17.87 3.30
CA THR A 305 19.59 19.30 3.59
C THR A 305 18.36 20.05 3.13
N ILE A 306 17.89 20.99 3.96
CA ILE A 306 16.71 21.82 3.70
C ILE A 306 17.03 23.30 3.87
N ASP A 307 16.47 24.14 3.01
CA ASP A 307 16.56 25.60 3.14
C ASP A 307 15.54 26.09 4.17
N VAL A 308 16.04 26.65 5.26
CA VAL A 308 15.25 27.22 6.37
C VAL A 308 15.50 28.72 6.54
N THR A 309 15.98 29.40 5.51
CA THR A 309 16.36 30.82 5.55
C THR A 309 15.21 31.72 6.02
N HIS A 310 13.98 31.37 5.68
CA HIS A 310 12.77 32.14 6.04
C HIS A 310 12.13 31.69 7.34
N ILE A 311 12.76 30.78 8.10
CA ILE A 311 12.22 30.24 9.35
C ILE A 311 13.12 30.63 10.52
N ASP A 312 12.58 31.38 11.43
CA ASP A 312 13.31 31.86 12.60
C ASP A 312 13.56 30.73 13.62
N ASN A 313 14.69 30.87 14.33
CA ASN A 313 15.03 30.05 15.50
C ASN A 313 15.06 28.52 15.25
N VAL A 314 15.32 28.08 14.01
CA VAL A 314 15.57 26.67 13.72
C VAL A 314 16.84 26.23 14.44
N ALA A 315 16.76 25.13 15.19
CA ALA A 315 17.82 24.62 16.05
C ALA A 315 17.98 23.09 15.90
N VAL A 316 19.11 22.57 16.37
CA VAL A 316 19.35 21.13 16.48
C VAL A 316 18.30 20.52 17.41
N GLY A 317 17.72 19.38 16.96
CA GLY A 317 16.65 18.68 17.66
C GLY A 317 15.25 19.07 17.21
N ASP A 318 15.06 20.15 16.44
CA ASP A 318 13.75 20.47 15.88
C ASP A 318 13.22 19.32 15.01
N GLU A 319 11.95 18.96 15.23
CA GLU A 319 11.27 17.92 14.45
C GLU A 319 11.03 18.38 13.00
N VAL A 320 11.25 17.47 12.08
CA VAL A 320 10.98 17.67 10.65
C VAL A 320 10.06 16.56 10.17
N GLU A 321 8.86 16.92 9.72
CA GLU A 321 7.95 16.01 9.03
C GLU A 321 8.32 15.94 7.55
N LEU A 322 8.58 14.72 7.06
CA LEU A 322 8.94 14.44 5.65
C LEU A 322 7.68 14.20 4.81
N TRP A 323 6.69 13.52 5.39
CA TRP A 323 5.32 13.39 4.92
C TRP A 323 4.39 12.98 6.07
N GLY A 324 3.11 13.30 5.94
CA GLY A 324 2.09 13.01 6.94
C GLY A 324 0.91 13.97 6.80
N GLN A 325 0.48 14.55 7.89
CA GLN A 325 -0.68 15.44 7.93
C GLN A 325 -0.44 16.81 7.27
N ASN A 326 0.79 17.34 7.37
CA ASN A 326 1.13 18.68 6.89
C ASN A 326 1.81 18.66 5.51
N VAL A 327 2.44 17.54 5.17
CA VAL A 327 3.08 17.30 3.88
C VAL A 327 2.47 16.06 3.27
N PRO A 328 1.52 16.17 2.32
CA PRO A 328 0.95 15.02 1.64
C PRO A 328 2.02 14.15 0.98
N ILE A 329 1.98 12.84 1.20
CA ILE A 329 2.94 11.91 0.59
C ILE A 329 2.90 11.97 -0.94
N GLN A 330 1.74 12.26 -1.52
CA GLN A 330 1.55 12.43 -2.96
C GLN A 330 2.38 13.58 -3.52
N GLU A 331 2.53 14.67 -2.75
CA GLU A 331 3.37 15.81 -3.15
C GLU A 331 4.86 15.42 -3.17
N VAL A 332 5.30 14.63 -2.19
CA VAL A 332 6.67 14.07 -2.16
C VAL A 332 6.88 13.08 -3.31
N ALA A 333 5.91 12.21 -3.57
CA ALA A 333 5.95 11.25 -4.67
C ALA A 333 6.08 11.92 -6.04
N ALA A 334 5.29 12.98 -6.29
CA ALA A 334 5.38 13.77 -7.52
C ALA A 334 6.76 14.42 -7.70
N ASN A 335 7.38 14.90 -6.60
CA ASN A 335 8.74 15.46 -6.63
C ASN A 335 9.84 14.40 -6.82
N ALA A 336 9.52 13.13 -6.63
CA ALA A 336 10.42 11.99 -6.83
C ALA A 336 10.11 11.18 -8.10
N ASP A 337 9.20 11.66 -8.97
CA ASP A 337 8.74 10.97 -10.18
C ASP A 337 8.28 9.52 -9.90
N THR A 338 7.52 9.32 -8.82
CA THR A 338 7.00 8.02 -8.38
C THR A 338 5.60 8.14 -7.77
N ILE A 339 5.11 7.07 -7.16
CA ILE A 339 3.80 6.97 -6.51
C ILE A 339 3.95 6.81 -5.00
N ASP A 340 2.91 7.21 -4.27
CA ASP A 340 2.83 7.10 -2.80
C ASP A 340 2.99 5.66 -2.29
N TYR A 341 2.49 4.66 -3.03
CA TYR A 341 2.70 3.23 -2.73
C TYR A 341 4.18 2.87 -2.58
N GLU A 342 5.03 3.35 -3.51
CA GLU A 342 6.46 3.09 -3.47
C GLU A 342 7.10 3.77 -2.26
N LEU A 343 6.75 5.02 -1.98
CA LEU A 343 7.31 5.74 -0.84
C LEU A 343 7.01 5.06 0.48
N MET A 344 5.74 4.66 0.70
CA MET A 344 5.33 3.97 1.90
C MET A 344 6.07 2.64 2.09
N THR A 345 6.12 1.82 1.04
CA THR A 345 6.73 0.49 1.09
C THR A 345 8.25 0.52 1.23
N ARG A 346 8.89 1.61 0.81
CA ARG A 346 10.35 1.78 0.87
C ARG A 346 10.88 2.23 2.22
N VAL A 347 10.04 2.67 3.16
CA VAL A 347 10.50 2.98 4.52
C VAL A 347 11.19 1.77 5.10
N SER A 348 12.52 1.87 5.30
CA SER A 348 13.36 0.73 5.67
C SER A 348 13.12 0.27 7.11
N GLN A 349 13.54 -0.95 7.43
CA GLN A 349 13.40 -1.52 8.78
C GLN A 349 14.23 -0.79 9.84
N ARG A 350 15.22 0.01 9.45
CA ARG A 350 15.99 0.84 10.39
C ARG A 350 15.19 2.05 10.92
N VAL A 351 14.04 2.36 10.32
CA VAL A 351 13.09 3.36 10.82
C VAL A 351 12.02 2.66 11.67
N PRO A 352 12.00 2.87 12.99
CA PRO A 352 11.02 2.21 13.85
C PRO A 352 9.60 2.72 13.56
N ARG A 353 8.63 1.78 13.56
CA ARG A 353 7.20 2.06 13.47
C ARG A 353 6.66 2.23 14.88
N ILE A 354 6.16 3.43 15.18
CA ILE A 354 5.59 3.77 16.49
C ILE A 354 4.09 3.94 16.33
N VAL A 355 3.32 2.98 16.84
CA VAL A 355 1.85 3.08 16.82
C VAL A 355 1.39 4.13 17.82
N LYS A 356 0.54 5.04 17.38
CA LYS A 356 -0.18 6.02 18.23
C LYS A 356 -1.67 5.78 18.12
N TYR A 357 -2.32 5.79 19.27
CA TYR A 357 -3.76 5.91 19.45
C TYR A 357 -4.03 7.34 19.93
N LEU A 358 -5.04 8.01 19.39
CA LEU A 358 -5.47 9.34 19.85
C LEU A 358 -6.37 9.23 21.08
#